data_27c87f1f781b5f26f63a858a950932db
#
_entry.id   27c87f1f781b5f26f63a858a950932db
#
_cell.length_a   1.000
_cell.length_b   1.000
_cell.length_c   1.000
_cell.angle_alpha   90.00
_cell.angle_beta   90.00
_cell.angle_gamma   90.00
#
_symmetry.space_group_name_H-M   'P 1'
#
loop_
_entity.id
_entity.type
_entity.pdbx_description
1 polymer ?
#
loop_
_entity_poly.entity_id
_entity_poly.type
_entity_poly.pdbx_seq_one_letter_code
_entity_poly.pdbx_strand_id
1 'polypeptide(L)'
;MRHRSLLSAACAAVALMSAAPALAQVPPAPVPAAPATPDAFTYQDMISANRLGDPQVSPDGRYVVYSVTTTDVQANSRAGSLWILDLNAPDTAPRRLAISDQGANTARWGGDGNLYFLSGKSGASQVWRVASPTSAPVQVTNLPTDVNAYRISPSGDKVAVSLAVYPNAADLNASVQQGKAIAEGKTTGQVYDRMFVRHWDTWNDHTQNHLFVQSIGRDGKATGTPVWITKGFDGDTPSKPFGDESEFVFTPAGDAVVFSARLAGQTEPWSTNFDLWKTNGLSGDGTFTNLTDGNDAWDTGPVFSPDGQTLAYRAMARPGFEADRYQIVLMDVETGQKREIASNWDRSADTLQWSRDGQTLYTTAGDVGSTKLFSVDTRNGVVTPITGAGHVSAFQQTPSGFVFAQDSLREPGDLYFKTY
;
A
#
# COMPACT_ATOMS: atom_id res chain seq x y z
N MET A 1 49.81 -32.19 -50.04
CA MET A 1 51.06 -32.92 -49.81
C MET A 1 51.48 -32.81 -48.36
N ARG A 2 51.64 -33.97 -47.68
CA ARG A 2 52.46 -34.32 -46.51
C ARG A 2 52.32 -33.45 -45.22
N HIS A 3 51.63 -34.01 -44.23
CA HIS A 3 52.16 -34.58 -42.96
C HIS A 3 53.32 -33.88 -42.27
N ARG A 4 53.20 -33.50 -41.00
CA ARG A 4 53.86 -34.15 -39.86
C ARG A 4 53.39 -33.64 -38.52
N SER A 5 53.03 -34.61 -37.69
CA SER A 5 52.79 -34.56 -36.23
C SER A 5 54.14 -34.36 -35.50
N LEU A 6 54.10 -33.73 -34.31
CA LEU A 6 55.09 -33.99 -33.27
C LEU A 6 54.42 -33.82 -31.87
N LEU A 7 54.39 -34.86 -31.22
CA LEU A 7 54.32 -35.35 -29.88
C LEU A 7 54.55 -34.34 -28.76
N SER A 8 53.66 -34.47 -27.82
CA SER A 8 53.61 -33.98 -26.47
C SER A 8 54.57 -34.69 -25.54
N ALA A 9 55.20 -33.98 -24.63
CA ALA A 9 55.84 -34.56 -23.44
C ALA A 9 54.97 -34.18 -22.23
N ALA A 10 54.37 -35.15 -21.59
CA ALA A 10 53.61 -35.01 -20.33
C ALA A 10 54.60 -35.08 -19.16
N CYS A 11 54.68 -34.03 -18.36
CA CYS A 11 55.22 -34.08 -17.00
C CYS A 11 54.12 -34.40 -16.02
N ALA A 12 54.11 -35.62 -15.51
CA ALA A 12 53.27 -36.03 -14.40
C ALA A 12 53.89 -35.56 -13.07
N ALA A 13 53.29 -34.56 -12.44
CA ALA A 13 53.58 -34.23 -11.05
C ALA A 13 52.64 -35.04 -10.17
N VAL A 14 53.17 -36.03 -9.47
CA VAL A 14 52.46 -36.77 -8.43
C VAL A 14 52.38 -35.91 -7.17
N ALA A 15 51.25 -35.31 -6.90
CA ALA A 15 50.94 -34.68 -5.63
C ALA A 15 50.42 -35.75 -4.67
N LEU A 16 51.20 -36.12 -3.68
CA LEU A 16 50.77 -36.90 -2.52
C LEU A 16 49.82 -36.00 -1.68
N MET A 17 48.54 -36.16 -1.87
CA MET A 17 47.53 -35.68 -0.92
C MET A 17 47.46 -36.63 0.26
N SER A 18 47.96 -36.21 1.41
CA SER A 18 47.68 -36.82 2.69
C SER A 18 46.17 -36.62 3.01
N ALA A 19 45.38 -37.63 2.84
CA ALA A 19 43.99 -37.64 3.28
C ALA A 19 43.97 -37.66 4.82
N ALA A 20 43.66 -36.51 5.41
CA ALA A 20 43.24 -36.47 6.81
C ALA A 20 41.89 -37.20 6.93
N PRO A 21 41.68 -38.06 7.92
CA PRO A 21 40.41 -38.72 8.10
C PRO A 21 39.36 -37.64 8.39
N ALA A 22 38.36 -37.52 7.52
CA ALA A 22 37.17 -36.77 7.80
C ALA A 22 36.49 -37.37 9.03
N LEU A 23 36.54 -36.70 10.16
CA LEU A 23 35.69 -37.01 11.29
C LEU A 23 34.23 -36.91 10.81
N ALA A 24 33.60 -38.04 10.60
CA ALA A 24 32.17 -38.10 10.33
C ALA A 24 31.46 -37.37 11.48
N GLN A 25 30.91 -36.21 11.21
CA GLN A 25 30.00 -35.57 12.15
C GLN A 25 28.80 -36.49 12.32
N VAL A 26 28.72 -37.12 13.46
CA VAL A 26 27.50 -37.82 13.88
C VAL A 26 26.40 -36.77 13.91
N PRO A 27 25.33 -36.92 13.09
CA PRO A 27 24.21 -36.01 13.18
C PRO A 27 23.70 -36.01 14.63
N PRO A 28 23.39 -34.84 15.21
CA PRO A 28 22.83 -34.81 16.55
C PRO A 28 21.60 -35.70 16.61
N ALA A 29 21.55 -36.52 17.65
CA ALA A 29 20.41 -37.39 17.88
C ALA A 29 19.13 -36.54 17.83
N PRO A 30 18.04 -37.01 17.18
CA PRO A 30 16.80 -36.27 17.17
C PRO A 30 16.38 -36.00 18.61
N VAL A 31 16.27 -34.73 18.96
CA VAL A 31 15.72 -34.30 20.24
C VAL A 31 14.31 -34.89 20.31
N PRO A 32 13.97 -35.69 21.32
CA PRO A 32 12.63 -36.22 21.48
C PRO A 32 11.67 -35.01 21.46
N ALA A 33 10.69 -35.04 20.57
CA ALA A 33 9.64 -34.04 20.59
C ALA A 33 8.98 -34.10 21.98
N ALA A 34 8.98 -32.97 22.69
CA ALA A 34 8.21 -32.86 23.93
C ALA A 34 6.77 -33.27 23.61
N PRO A 35 6.11 -34.07 24.49
CA PRO A 35 4.72 -34.41 24.26
C PRO A 35 3.93 -33.13 24.10
N ALA A 36 3.28 -32.95 22.94
CA ALA A 36 2.43 -31.80 22.69
C ALA A 36 1.31 -31.83 23.75
N THR A 37 1.27 -30.82 24.59
CA THR A 37 0.07 -30.59 25.40
C THR A 37 -1.07 -30.32 24.42
N PRO A 38 -2.26 -30.93 24.57
CA PRO A 38 -3.36 -30.83 23.62
C PRO A 38 -3.80 -29.39 23.29
N ASP A 39 -3.43 -28.43 24.13
CA ASP A 39 -3.82 -27.03 24.05
C ASP A 39 -2.65 -26.04 23.74
N ALA A 40 -1.48 -26.60 23.37
CA ALA A 40 -0.33 -25.72 23.06
C ALA A 40 -0.46 -25.13 21.64
N PHE A 41 -0.45 -23.79 21.55
CA PHE A 41 -0.40 -23.08 20.27
C PHE A 41 0.89 -23.42 19.53
N THR A 42 0.77 -23.94 18.32
CA THR A 42 1.88 -24.40 17.50
C THR A 42 2.24 -23.40 16.39
N TYR A 43 3.39 -23.60 15.75
CA TYR A 43 3.75 -22.79 14.58
C TYR A 43 2.80 -23.02 13.40
N GLN A 44 2.22 -24.22 13.27
CA GLN A 44 1.20 -24.53 12.28
C GLN A 44 -0.05 -23.69 12.52
N ASP A 45 -0.50 -23.57 13.77
CA ASP A 45 -1.64 -22.72 14.12
C ASP A 45 -1.37 -21.26 13.76
N MET A 46 -0.16 -20.77 14.05
CA MET A 46 0.25 -19.41 13.72
C MET A 46 0.27 -19.15 12.20
N ILE A 47 0.78 -20.10 11.41
CA ILE A 47 0.88 -19.96 9.95
C ILE A 47 -0.48 -20.08 9.29
N SER A 48 -1.32 -21.03 9.73
CA SER A 48 -2.64 -21.30 9.16
C SER A 48 -3.73 -20.38 9.66
N ALA A 49 -3.47 -19.60 10.71
CA ALA A 49 -4.44 -18.63 11.21
C ALA A 49 -4.83 -17.61 10.13
N ASN A 50 -6.13 -17.40 9.97
CA ASN A 50 -6.64 -16.36 9.08
C ASN A 50 -6.20 -14.98 9.56
N ARG A 51 -5.83 -14.11 8.62
CA ARG A 51 -5.43 -12.73 8.92
C ARG A 51 -6.50 -11.76 8.44
N LEU A 52 -7.10 -11.10 9.40
CA LEU A 52 -8.11 -10.06 9.17
C LEU A 52 -7.42 -8.70 9.07
N GLY A 53 -7.93 -7.83 8.20
CA GLY A 53 -7.41 -6.47 8.05
C GLY A 53 -8.31 -5.57 7.21
N ASP A 54 -7.90 -4.32 7.07
CA ASP A 54 -8.49 -3.31 6.18
C ASP A 54 -10.02 -3.16 6.32
N PRO A 55 -10.57 -2.93 7.54
CA PRO A 55 -11.99 -2.68 7.71
C PRO A 55 -12.40 -1.37 7.04
N GLN A 56 -13.51 -1.40 6.29
CA GLN A 56 -14.07 -0.25 5.58
C GLN A 56 -15.55 -0.12 5.90
N VAL A 57 -15.94 0.97 6.54
CA VAL A 57 -17.35 1.25 6.89
C VAL A 57 -18.04 1.91 5.71
N SER A 58 -19.26 1.45 5.37
CA SER A 58 -20.07 2.08 4.34
C SER A 58 -20.45 3.53 4.71
N PRO A 59 -20.68 4.43 3.73
CA PRO A 59 -21.01 5.83 4.01
C PRO A 59 -22.25 6.02 4.92
N ASP A 60 -23.22 5.12 4.84
CA ASP A 60 -24.41 5.09 5.71
C ASP A 60 -24.13 4.52 7.11
N GLY A 61 -22.93 3.97 7.34
CA GLY A 61 -22.51 3.39 8.62
C GLY A 61 -23.11 2.02 8.91
N ARG A 62 -23.80 1.39 7.94
CA ARG A 62 -24.48 0.12 8.14
C ARG A 62 -23.58 -1.08 8.01
N TYR A 63 -22.70 -1.08 7.03
CA TYR A 63 -21.86 -2.23 6.71
C TYR A 63 -20.39 -1.97 7.03
N VAL A 64 -19.74 -3.03 7.48
CA VAL A 64 -18.27 -3.11 7.48
C VAL A 64 -17.85 -4.17 6.46
N VAL A 65 -17.00 -3.80 5.50
CA VAL A 65 -16.29 -4.73 4.63
C VAL A 65 -14.85 -4.81 5.10
N TYR A 66 -14.30 -6.02 5.18
CA TYR A 66 -12.93 -6.25 5.61
C TYR A 66 -12.28 -7.39 4.83
N SER A 67 -10.97 -7.40 4.79
CA SER A 67 -10.20 -8.44 4.14
C SER A 67 -9.91 -9.60 5.10
N VAL A 68 -9.90 -10.83 4.56
CA VAL A 68 -9.40 -12.02 5.25
C VAL A 68 -8.42 -12.72 4.32
N THR A 69 -7.18 -12.87 4.78
CA THR A 69 -6.15 -13.64 4.09
C THR A 69 -6.06 -15.03 4.71
N THR A 70 -6.24 -16.05 3.90
CA THR A 70 -6.05 -17.46 4.27
C THR A 70 -4.72 -17.96 3.73
N THR A 71 -4.05 -18.84 4.47
CA THR A 71 -2.80 -19.48 4.05
C THR A 71 -3.03 -20.96 3.78
N ASP A 72 -2.72 -21.41 2.57
CA ASP A 72 -2.58 -22.82 2.25
C ASP A 72 -1.09 -23.20 2.44
N VAL A 73 -0.81 -23.88 3.54
CA VAL A 73 0.56 -24.26 3.91
C VAL A 73 1.13 -25.31 2.95
N GLN A 74 0.30 -26.21 2.43
CA GLN A 74 0.74 -27.25 1.51
C GLN A 74 1.06 -26.70 0.13
N ALA A 75 0.21 -25.82 -0.38
CA ALA A 75 0.43 -25.12 -1.64
C ALA A 75 1.43 -23.95 -1.53
N ASN A 76 1.89 -23.61 -0.32
CA ASN A 76 2.72 -22.44 -0.03
C ASN A 76 2.16 -21.17 -0.68
N SER A 77 0.86 -20.94 -0.52
CA SER A 77 0.15 -19.84 -1.15
C SER A 77 -0.78 -19.12 -0.17
N ARG A 78 -1.16 -17.89 -0.52
CA ARG A 78 -2.14 -17.10 0.23
C ARG A 78 -3.25 -16.65 -0.71
N ALA A 79 -4.47 -16.61 -0.18
CA ALA A 79 -5.65 -16.11 -0.89
C ALA A 79 -6.35 -15.03 -0.07
N GLY A 80 -6.58 -13.88 -0.71
CA GLY A 80 -7.36 -12.79 -0.15
C GLY A 80 -8.85 -12.95 -0.45
N SER A 81 -9.71 -12.61 0.50
CA SER A 81 -11.15 -12.56 0.33
C SER A 81 -11.74 -11.38 1.08
N LEU A 82 -12.84 -10.84 0.58
CA LEU A 82 -13.61 -9.77 1.22
C LEU A 82 -14.82 -10.35 1.94
N TRP A 83 -15.02 -9.90 3.15
CA TRP A 83 -16.13 -10.27 4.03
C TRP A 83 -16.93 -9.04 4.42
N ILE A 84 -18.19 -9.23 4.72
CA ILE A 84 -19.10 -8.15 5.14
C ILE A 84 -19.85 -8.52 6.39
N LEU A 85 -19.99 -7.54 7.29
CA LEU A 85 -20.80 -7.58 8.51
C LEU A 85 -21.84 -6.45 8.45
N ASP A 86 -23.08 -6.74 8.81
CA ASP A 86 -24.15 -5.72 9.00
C ASP A 86 -24.12 -5.23 10.44
N LEU A 87 -23.71 -3.99 10.66
CA LEU A 87 -23.62 -3.38 12.01
C LEU A 87 -25.01 -3.16 12.66
N ASN A 88 -26.08 -3.15 11.87
CA ASN A 88 -27.45 -3.09 12.39
C ASN A 88 -28.01 -4.48 12.80
N ALA A 89 -27.26 -5.54 12.48
CA ALA A 89 -27.60 -6.91 12.83
C ALA A 89 -26.36 -7.64 13.39
N PRO A 90 -25.79 -7.18 14.52
CA PRO A 90 -24.48 -7.64 15.02
C PRO A 90 -24.46 -9.13 15.39
N ASP A 91 -25.60 -9.72 15.68
CA ASP A 91 -25.72 -11.17 15.97
C ASP A 91 -25.74 -12.04 14.69
N THR A 92 -25.76 -11.40 13.50
CA THR A 92 -25.67 -12.13 12.23
C THR A 92 -24.21 -12.39 11.90
N ALA A 93 -23.89 -13.65 11.62
CA ALA A 93 -22.52 -14.02 11.27
C ALA A 93 -22.02 -13.25 10.03
N PRO A 94 -20.77 -12.81 10.02
CA PRO A 94 -20.15 -12.23 8.83
C PRO A 94 -20.23 -13.20 7.65
N ARG A 95 -20.39 -12.66 6.45
CA ARG A 95 -20.41 -13.48 5.24
C ARG A 95 -19.35 -13.07 4.25
N ARG A 96 -18.75 -14.07 3.62
CA ARG A 96 -17.80 -13.87 2.52
C ARG A 96 -18.56 -13.33 1.30
N LEU A 97 -18.02 -12.31 0.66
CA LEU A 97 -18.57 -11.79 -0.58
C LEU A 97 -18.20 -12.70 -1.76
N ALA A 98 -19.18 -13.02 -2.61
CA ALA A 98 -18.98 -13.89 -3.79
C ALA A 98 -17.97 -13.31 -4.80
N ILE A 99 -17.78 -11.99 -4.81
CA ILE A 99 -16.75 -11.32 -5.61
C ILE A 99 -15.32 -11.82 -5.30
N SER A 100 -15.11 -12.46 -4.17
CA SER A 100 -13.83 -12.99 -3.72
C SER A 100 -13.42 -14.31 -4.34
N ASP A 101 -14.31 -14.97 -5.09
CA ASP A 101 -14.03 -16.31 -5.63
C ASP A 101 -12.86 -16.37 -6.63
N GLN A 102 -12.49 -15.21 -7.18
CA GLN A 102 -11.35 -15.06 -8.09
C GLN A 102 -10.31 -14.05 -7.55
N GLY A 103 -10.26 -13.91 -6.22
CA GLY A 103 -9.44 -12.94 -5.52
C GLY A 103 -10.02 -11.53 -5.55
N ALA A 104 -10.14 -10.92 -4.36
CA ALA A 104 -10.52 -9.52 -4.21
C ALA A 104 -9.81 -8.93 -3.00
N ASN A 105 -9.30 -7.70 -3.13
CA ASN A 105 -8.61 -6.97 -2.07
C ASN A 105 -8.83 -5.46 -2.22
N THR A 106 -8.29 -4.68 -1.30
CA THR A 106 -8.29 -3.21 -1.32
C THR A 106 -9.70 -2.67 -1.54
N ALA A 107 -10.65 -3.07 -0.67
CA ALA A 107 -12.03 -2.60 -0.73
C ALA A 107 -12.12 -1.13 -0.31
N ARG A 108 -12.82 -0.28 -1.07
CA ARG A 108 -13.06 1.13 -0.75
C ARG A 108 -14.47 1.52 -1.12
N TRP A 109 -15.15 2.21 -0.23
CA TRP A 109 -16.45 2.79 -0.55
C TRP A 109 -16.27 4.11 -1.31
N GLY A 110 -16.95 4.24 -2.44
CA GLY A 110 -17.03 5.51 -3.15
C GLY A 110 -18.06 6.45 -2.52
N GLY A 111 -17.91 7.76 -2.77
CA GLY A 111 -18.93 8.76 -2.39
C GLY A 111 -20.30 8.52 -3.04
N ASP A 112 -20.33 7.76 -4.12
CA ASP A 112 -21.53 7.29 -4.81
C ASP A 112 -22.23 6.08 -4.11
N GLY A 113 -21.69 5.62 -2.98
CA GLY A 113 -22.20 4.50 -2.20
C GLY A 113 -21.89 3.12 -2.77
N ASN A 114 -21.16 3.01 -3.88
CA ASN A 114 -20.70 1.74 -4.41
C ASN A 114 -19.45 1.25 -3.67
N LEU A 115 -19.31 -0.07 -3.56
CA LEU A 115 -18.09 -0.71 -3.08
C LEU A 115 -17.17 -1.01 -4.25
N TYR A 116 -15.99 -0.41 -4.27
CA TYR A 116 -14.91 -0.66 -5.23
C TYR A 116 -13.87 -1.61 -4.64
N PHE A 117 -13.18 -2.36 -5.47
CA PHE A 117 -12.14 -3.32 -5.06
C PHE A 117 -11.21 -3.68 -6.21
N LEU A 118 -10.04 -4.19 -5.90
CA LEU A 118 -9.13 -4.78 -6.89
C LEU A 118 -9.40 -6.28 -7.06
N SER A 119 -9.37 -6.75 -8.30
CA SER A 119 -9.45 -8.19 -8.61
C SER A 119 -8.73 -8.52 -9.90
N GLY A 120 -8.01 -9.65 -9.89
CA GLY A 120 -7.36 -10.25 -11.07
C GLY A 120 -8.29 -11.05 -11.97
N LYS A 121 -9.61 -10.99 -11.76
CA LYS A 121 -10.63 -11.79 -12.48
C LYS A 121 -10.55 -11.70 -14.01
N SER A 122 -10.10 -10.58 -14.55
CA SER A 122 -9.97 -10.35 -16.00
C SER A 122 -8.59 -10.70 -16.57
N GLY A 123 -7.71 -11.33 -15.78
CA GLY A 123 -6.35 -11.69 -16.18
C GLY A 123 -5.27 -10.74 -15.64
N ALA A 124 -5.60 -9.47 -15.45
CA ALA A 124 -4.78 -8.47 -14.77
C ALA A 124 -5.56 -7.88 -13.59
N SER A 125 -4.84 -7.35 -12.58
CA SER A 125 -5.46 -6.61 -11.46
C SER A 125 -6.15 -5.37 -11.99
N GLN A 126 -7.46 -5.28 -11.83
CA GLN A 126 -8.28 -4.16 -12.29
C GLN A 126 -9.21 -3.68 -11.17
N VAL A 127 -9.70 -2.45 -11.30
CA VAL A 127 -10.74 -1.93 -10.40
C VAL A 127 -12.10 -2.49 -10.83
N TRP A 128 -12.81 -3.05 -9.86
CA TRP A 128 -14.18 -3.56 -9.99
C TRP A 128 -15.07 -2.84 -8.99
N ARG A 129 -16.39 -2.88 -9.21
CA ARG A 129 -17.37 -2.35 -8.25
C ARG A 129 -18.60 -3.23 -8.13
N VAL A 130 -19.28 -3.11 -7.00
CA VAL A 130 -20.64 -3.60 -6.75
C VAL A 130 -21.49 -2.49 -6.17
N ALA A 131 -22.75 -2.38 -6.64
CA ALA A 131 -23.70 -1.40 -6.12
C ALA A 131 -24.27 -1.79 -4.73
N SER A 132 -24.24 -3.08 -4.44
CA SER A 132 -24.65 -3.63 -3.15
C SER A 132 -23.89 -4.94 -2.89
N PRO A 133 -23.87 -5.44 -1.64
CA PRO A 133 -23.17 -6.69 -1.30
C PRO A 133 -23.67 -7.93 -2.04
N THR A 134 -24.82 -7.86 -2.69
CA THR A 134 -25.43 -8.97 -3.44
C THR A 134 -25.49 -8.74 -4.95
N SER A 135 -25.06 -7.55 -5.42
CA SER A 135 -25.06 -7.21 -6.83
C SER A 135 -23.94 -7.93 -7.58
N ALA A 136 -24.16 -8.19 -8.87
CA ALA A 136 -23.10 -8.66 -9.74
C ALA A 136 -21.99 -7.61 -9.87
N PRO A 137 -20.71 -8.01 -9.87
CA PRO A 137 -19.60 -7.08 -10.03
C PRO A 137 -19.52 -6.54 -11.47
N VAL A 138 -19.19 -5.25 -11.56
CA VAL A 138 -18.92 -4.56 -12.82
C VAL A 138 -17.43 -4.22 -12.86
N GLN A 139 -16.75 -4.59 -13.93
CA GLN A 139 -15.36 -4.17 -14.16
C GLN A 139 -15.35 -2.68 -14.50
N VAL A 140 -14.66 -1.88 -13.67
CA VAL A 140 -14.51 -0.44 -13.86
C VAL A 140 -13.41 -0.16 -14.87
N THR A 141 -12.19 -0.62 -14.62
CA THR A 141 -11.04 -0.41 -15.50
C THR A 141 -10.76 -1.64 -16.37
N ASN A 142 -10.26 -1.39 -17.58
CA ASN A 142 -9.77 -2.44 -18.47
C ASN A 142 -8.45 -1.97 -19.09
N LEU A 143 -7.41 -1.98 -18.28
CA LEU A 143 -6.08 -1.48 -18.60
C LEU A 143 -5.16 -2.63 -19.03
N PRO A 144 -4.14 -2.37 -19.84
CA PRO A 144 -3.25 -3.42 -20.36
C PRO A 144 -2.23 -3.95 -19.32
N THR A 145 -2.20 -3.36 -18.13
CA THR A 145 -1.30 -3.72 -17.02
C THR A 145 -2.08 -3.81 -15.72
N ASP A 146 -1.44 -4.35 -14.67
CA ASP A 146 -2.00 -4.39 -13.33
C ASP A 146 -2.19 -2.98 -12.77
N VAL A 147 -3.30 -2.79 -12.07
CA VAL A 147 -3.55 -1.64 -11.20
C VAL A 147 -2.95 -1.97 -9.83
N ASN A 148 -1.98 -1.17 -9.38
CA ASN A 148 -1.30 -1.36 -8.09
C ASN A 148 -2.07 -0.72 -6.94
N ALA A 149 -2.62 0.47 -7.16
CA ALA A 149 -3.42 1.24 -6.19
C ALA A 149 -4.48 2.07 -6.92
N TYR A 150 -5.54 2.47 -6.23
CA TYR A 150 -6.56 3.33 -6.82
C TYR A 150 -7.27 4.22 -5.81
N ARG A 151 -7.84 5.31 -6.30
CA ARG A 151 -8.77 6.19 -5.57
C ARG A 151 -9.94 6.55 -6.46
N ILE A 152 -11.13 6.64 -5.87
CA ILE A 152 -12.32 7.16 -6.53
C ILE A 152 -12.48 8.64 -6.17
N SER A 153 -12.86 9.45 -7.15
CA SER A 153 -13.13 10.88 -6.91
C SER A 153 -14.28 11.06 -5.91
N PRO A 154 -14.35 12.19 -5.19
CA PRO A 154 -15.44 12.45 -4.25
C PRO A 154 -16.85 12.33 -4.86
N SER A 155 -17.01 12.71 -6.13
CA SER A 155 -18.27 12.57 -6.90
C SER A 155 -18.54 11.17 -7.44
N GLY A 156 -17.58 10.24 -7.36
CA GLY A 156 -17.71 8.89 -7.93
C GLY A 156 -17.61 8.81 -9.46
N ASP A 157 -17.31 9.92 -10.13
CA ASP A 157 -17.29 10.03 -11.60
C ASP A 157 -15.91 9.81 -12.24
N LYS A 158 -14.87 9.64 -11.41
CA LYS A 158 -13.49 9.40 -11.87
C LYS A 158 -12.81 8.35 -11.00
N VAL A 159 -11.87 7.65 -11.62
CA VAL A 159 -10.91 6.77 -10.92
C VAL A 159 -9.49 7.21 -11.25
N ALA A 160 -8.68 7.43 -10.20
CA ALA A 160 -7.23 7.52 -10.31
C ALA A 160 -6.64 6.14 -10.02
N VAL A 161 -5.72 5.68 -10.85
CA VAL A 161 -5.03 4.39 -10.70
C VAL A 161 -3.53 4.58 -10.78
N SER A 162 -2.79 3.81 -10.01
CA SER A 162 -1.34 3.69 -10.14
C SER A 162 -0.99 2.52 -11.04
N LEU A 163 -0.15 2.76 -12.04
CA LEU A 163 0.39 1.78 -12.96
C LEU A 163 1.91 1.86 -12.97
N ALA A 164 2.58 0.70 -13.03
CA ALA A 164 4.02 0.65 -13.29
C ALA A 164 4.28 0.84 -14.77
N VAL A 165 5.03 1.89 -15.13
CA VAL A 165 5.31 2.25 -16.53
C VAL A 165 6.77 2.66 -16.72
N TYR A 166 7.28 2.52 -17.93
CA TYR A 166 8.58 3.09 -18.29
C TYR A 166 8.47 4.60 -18.43
N PRO A 167 9.17 5.41 -17.62
CA PRO A 167 8.94 6.87 -17.54
C PRO A 167 9.23 7.60 -18.86
N ASN A 168 10.09 7.05 -19.70
CA ASN A 168 10.43 7.62 -21.01
C ASN A 168 9.46 7.23 -22.14
N ALA A 169 8.44 6.40 -21.87
CA ALA A 169 7.46 6.00 -22.85
C ALA A 169 6.57 7.18 -23.27
N ALA A 170 6.20 7.22 -24.54
CA ALA A 170 5.33 8.28 -25.06
C ALA A 170 3.92 8.26 -24.43
N ASP A 171 3.41 7.06 -24.17
CA ASP A 171 2.10 6.79 -23.57
C ASP A 171 2.08 5.39 -22.94
N LEU A 172 0.93 5.00 -22.37
CA LEU A 172 0.74 3.71 -21.72
C LEU A 172 0.99 2.54 -22.69
N ASN A 173 0.51 2.65 -23.93
CA ASN A 173 0.69 1.59 -24.94
C ASN A 173 2.16 1.44 -25.32
N ALA A 174 2.88 2.53 -25.50
CA ALA A 174 4.33 2.51 -25.76
C ALA A 174 5.09 1.85 -24.61
N SER A 175 4.71 2.13 -23.35
CA SER A 175 5.29 1.48 -22.16
C SER A 175 5.06 -0.03 -22.18
N VAL A 176 3.84 -0.48 -22.49
CA VAL A 176 3.51 -1.91 -22.61
C VAL A 176 4.32 -2.59 -23.72
N GLN A 177 4.45 -1.95 -24.89
CA GLN A 177 5.26 -2.51 -25.99
C GLN A 177 6.74 -2.59 -25.62
N GLN A 178 7.26 -1.60 -24.90
CA GLN A 178 8.65 -1.62 -24.41
C GLN A 178 8.86 -2.81 -23.45
N GLY A 179 7.96 -3.04 -22.48
CA GLY A 179 8.02 -4.18 -21.58
C GLY A 179 7.98 -5.53 -22.31
N LYS A 180 7.12 -5.67 -23.32
CA LYS A 180 7.06 -6.86 -24.17
C LYS A 180 8.37 -7.09 -24.93
N ALA A 181 8.92 -6.04 -25.55
CA ALA A 181 10.18 -6.14 -26.29
C ALA A 181 11.34 -6.56 -25.39
N ILE A 182 11.37 -6.08 -24.14
CA ILE A 182 12.37 -6.49 -23.14
C ILE A 182 12.17 -7.97 -22.76
N ALA A 183 10.95 -8.40 -22.48
CA ALA A 183 10.64 -9.78 -22.10
C ALA A 183 10.92 -10.80 -23.23
N GLU A 184 10.72 -10.42 -24.49
CA GLU A 184 11.02 -11.22 -25.67
C GLU A 184 12.50 -11.17 -26.09
N GLY A 185 13.27 -10.26 -25.49
CA GLY A 185 14.69 -10.08 -25.75
C GLY A 185 15.51 -11.29 -25.30
N LYS A 186 16.61 -11.55 -26.02
CA LYS A 186 17.55 -12.63 -25.68
C LYS A 186 18.61 -12.20 -24.65
N THR A 187 18.67 -10.94 -24.34
CA THR A 187 19.67 -10.37 -23.43
C THR A 187 19.22 -10.60 -22.00
N THR A 188 20.07 -11.19 -21.17
CA THR A 188 19.80 -11.43 -19.74
C THR A 188 20.52 -10.42 -18.83
N GLY A 189 21.47 -9.65 -19.36
CA GLY A 189 22.15 -8.57 -18.64
C GLY A 189 21.30 -7.31 -18.60
N GLN A 190 21.34 -6.61 -17.47
CA GLN A 190 20.67 -5.31 -17.30
C GLN A 190 21.72 -4.22 -17.04
N VAL A 191 21.45 -3.01 -17.48
CA VAL A 191 22.29 -1.84 -17.25
C VAL A 191 21.55 -0.90 -16.31
N TYR A 192 22.20 -0.54 -15.22
CA TYR A 192 21.71 0.42 -14.24
C TYR A 192 22.61 1.65 -14.27
N ASP A 193 22.06 2.78 -14.59
CA ASP A 193 22.72 4.09 -14.60
C ASP A 193 22.27 4.97 -13.41
N ARG A 194 21.31 4.48 -12.64
CA ARG A 194 20.78 5.11 -11.43
C ARG A 194 20.65 4.11 -10.29
N MET A 195 20.78 4.58 -9.08
CA MET A 195 20.32 3.87 -7.89
C MET A 195 18.81 4.13 -7.71
N PHE A 196 17.98 3.21 -7.20
CA PHE A 196 18.42 1.92 -6.67
C PHE A 196 18.54 0.87 -7.77
N VAL A 197 19.60 0.08 -7.71
CA VAL A 197 19.73 -1.12 -8.54
C VAL A 197 18.78 -2.21 -8.07
N ARG A 198 18.56 -2.29 -6.75
CA ARG A 198 17.60 -3.17 -6.10
C ARG A 198 17.20 -2.60 -4.75
N HIS A 199 16.04 -3.00 -4.27
CA HIS A 199 15.61 -2.78 -2.90
C HIS A 199 15.44 -4.14 -2.23
N TRP A 200 16.29 -4.45 -1.20
CA TRP A 200 16.43 -5.78 -0.59
C TRP A 200 16.63 -6.89 -1.64
N ASP A 201 15.61 -7.73 -1.86
CA ASP A 201 15.60 -8.87 -2.78
C ASP A 201 14.89 -8.59 -4.12
N THR A 202 14.38 -7.39 -4.32
CA THR A 202 13.66 -6.98 -5.54
C THR A 202 14.54 -6.10 -6.41
N TRP A 203 14.86 -6.59 -7.61
CA TRP A 203 15.60 -5.81 -8.60
C TRP A 203 14.75 -4.70 -9.20
N ASN A 204 15.38 -3.57 -9.48
CA ASN A 204 14.74 -2.50 -10.23
C ASN A 204 14.47 -2.98 -11.67
N ASP A 205 13.23 -2.89 -12.09
CA ASP A 205 12.74 -3.29 -13.41
C ASP A 205 12.68 -2.12 -14.40
N HIS A 206 13.22 -0.96 -14.03
CA HIS A 206 13.21 0.30 -14.77
C HIS A 206 11.83 0.94 -14.94
N THR A 207 10.80 0.42 -14.31
CA THR A 207 9.49 1.08 -14.28
C THR A 207 9.37 1.99 -13.07
N GLN A 208 8.52 3.00 -13.20
CA GLN A 208 8.07 3.86 -12.09
C GLN A 208 6.56 3.75 -11.93
N ASN A 209 6.08 3.88 -10.70
CA ASN A 209 4.65 4.00 -10.43
C ASN A 209 4.19 5.40 -10.82
N HIS A 210 3.18 5.47 -11.66
CA HIS A 210 2.59 6.73 -12.11
C HIS A 210 1.07 6.72 -12.02
N LEU A 211 0.48 7.88 -11.80
CA LEU A 211 -0.96 8.04 -11.70
C LEU A 211 -1.60 8.32 -13.07
N PHE A 212 -2.68 7.58 -13.32
CA PHE A 212 -3.56 7.76 -14.48
C PHE A 212 -4.97 8.00 -13.99
N VAL A 213 -5.73 8.81 -14.72
CA VAL A 213 -7.15 9.08 -14.43
C VAL A 213 -8.02 8.72 -15.62
N GLN A 214 -9.16 8.09 -15.32
CA GLN A 214 -10.26 7.89 -16.28
C GLN A 214 -11.58 8.35 -15.68
N SER A 215 -12.49 8.82 -16.52
CA SER A 215 -13.89 9.08 -16.14
C SER A 215 -14.65 7.76 -16.01
N ILE A 216 -15.59 7.70 -15.07
CA ILE A 216 -16.52 6.58 -14.90
C ILE A 216 -17.87 6.96 -15.50
N GLY A 217 -18.34 6.17 -16.46
CA GLY A 217 -19.64 6.35 -17.09
C GLY A 217 -20.80 5.90 -16.19
N ARG A 218 -22.02 6.21 -16.60
CA ARG A 218 -23.24 5.82 -15.86
C ARG A 218 -23.42 4.31 -15.69
N ASP A 219 -22.85 3.53 -16.60
CA ASP A 219 -22.81 2.06 -16.52
C ASP A 219 -21.76 1.54 -15.51
N GLY A 220 -20.97 2.45 -14.92
CA GLY A 220 -19.94 2.15 -13.95
C GLY A 220 -18.63 1.67 -14.53
N LYS A 221 -18.43 1.81 -15.82
CA LYS A 221 -17.17 1.48 -16.49
C LYS A 221 -16.37 2.75 -16.75
N ALA A 222 -15.06 2.62 -16.71
CA ALA A 222 -14.17 3.69 -17.12
C ALA A 222 -14.33 3.94 -18.64
N THR A 223 -14.28 5.20 -19.01
CA THR A 223 -14.48 5.68 -20.38
C THR A 223 -13.28 6.50 -20.85
N GLY A 224 -13.06 6.50 -22.15
CA GLY A 224 -11.96 7.24 -22.76
C GLY A 224 -10.59 6.61 -22.53
N THR A 225 -9.58 7.24 -23.10
CA THR A 225 -8.17 6.86 -22.88
C THR A 225 -7.73 7.29 -21.48
N PRO A 226 -7.01 6.45 -20.73
CA PRO A 226 -6.46 6.86 -19.45
C PRO A 226 -5.49 8.02 -19.64
N VAL A 227 -5.66 9.09 -18.86
CA VAL A 227 -4.79 10.26 -18.89
C VAL A 227 -3.67 10.06 -17.87
N TRP A 228 -2.43 10.10 -18.33
CA TRP A 228 -1.24 10.01 -17.49
C TRP A 228 -0.99 11.35 -16.79
N ILE A 229 -1.58 11.55 -15.61
CA ILE A 229 -1.59 12.85 -14.91
C ILE A 229 -0.26 13.20 -14.26
N THR A 230 0.62 12.22 -13.99
CA THR A 230 1.98 12.44 -13.46
C THR A 230 3.06 12.26 -14.53
N LYS A 231 2.70 12.36 -15.82
CA LYS A 231 3.67 12.28 -16.92
C LYS A 231 4.73 13.36 -16.80
N GLY A 232 6.01 12.96 -16.89
CA GLY A 232 7.16 13.86 -16.77
C GLY A 232 7.60 14.12 -15.33
N PHE A 233 6.93 13.55 -14.33
CA PHE A 233 7.42 13.54 -12.95
C PHE A 233 8.46 12.41 -12.80
N ASP A 234 9.67 12.72 -12.32
CA ASP A 234 10.75 11.74 -12.18
C ASP A 234 10.78 11.15 -10.77
N GLY A 235 9.71 10.44 -10.40
CA GLY A 235 9.56 9.78 -9.10
C GLY A 235 8.37 8.82 -9.09
N ASP A 236 8.41 7.86 -8.16
CA ASP A 236 7.33 6.92 -7.96
C ASP A 236 6.15 7.52 -7.19
N THR A 237 4.94 7.30 -7.65
CA THR A 237 3.71 7.62 -6.93
C THR A 237 2.62 6.55 -7.16
N PRO A 238 2.25 5.76 -6.13
CA PRO A 238 2.87 5.66 -4.80
C PRO A 238 4.34 5.24 -4.84
N SER A 239 5.03 5.51 -3.74
CA SER A 239 6.46 5.23 -3.58
C SER A 239 6.76 3.72 -3.67
N LYS A 240 7.90 3.35 -4.24
CA LYS A 240 8.37 1.97 -4.21
C LYS A 240 9.31 1.76 -3.01
N PRO A 241 9.28 0.57 -2.37
CA PRO A 241 8.47 -0.62 -2.71
C PRO A 241 7.14 -0.72 -1.95
N PHE A 242 6.83 0.14 -0.97
CA PHE A 242 5.75 -0.06 0.01
C PHE A 242 4.64 0.99 -0.05
N GLY A 243 4.73 1.96 -0.95
CA GLY A 243 3.69 2.96 -1.11
C GLY A 243 2.36 2.35 -1.57
N ASP A 244 1.27 2.90 -1.09
CA ASP A 244 -0.09 2.49 -1.39
C ASP A 244 -1.00 3.68 -1.71
N GLU A 245 -2.29 3.45 -1.78
CA GLU A 245 -3.26 4.50 -2.09
C GLU A 245 -3.36 5.60 -1.02
N SER A 246 -2.78 5.45 0.17
CA SER A 246 -2.74 6.52 1.18
C SER A 246 -1.82 7.68 0.78
N GLU A 247 -0.94 7.45 -0.19
CA GLU A 247 0.00 8.46 -0.66
C GLU A 247 -0.58 9.41 -1.71
N PHE A 248 -1.82 9.20 -2.17
CA PHE A 248 -2.48 10.14 -3.09
C PHE A 248 -3.98 10.29 -2.82
N VAL A 249 -4.51 11.47 -3.12
CA VAL A 249 -5.91 11.80 -2.88
C VAL A 249 -6.40 12.81 -3.92
N PHE A 250 -7.63 12.67 -4.39
CA PHE A 250 -8.28 13.74 -5.16
C PHE A 250 -8.50 14.98 -4.30
N THR A 251 -8.40 16.16 -4.92
CA THR A 251 -8.93 17.37 -4.32
C THR A 251 -10.42 17.23 -4.04
N PRO A 252 -10.99 17.98 -3.10
CA PRO A 252 -12.43 17.93 -2.81
C PRO A 252 -13.33 18.18 -4.03
N ALA A 253 -12.88 19.02 -4.96
CA ALA A 253 -13.56 19.25 -6.24
C ALA A 253 -13.38 18.11 -7.27
N GLY A 254 -12.47 17.17 -7.03
CA GLY A 254 -12.17 16.10 -7.97
C GLY A 254 -11.52 16.55 -9.27
N ASP A 255 -10.88 17.71 -9.27
CA ASP A 255 -10.29 18.38 -10.45
C ASP A 255 -8.75 18.27 -10.50
N ALA A 256 -8.11 17.81 -9.42
CA ALA A 256 -6.68 17.56 -9.31
C ALA A 256 -6.40 16.42 -8.33
N VAL A 257 -5.15 15.97 -8.27
CA VAL A 257 -4.67 14.98 -7.31
C VAL A 257 -3.50 15.55 -6.54
N VAL A 258 -3.53 15.39 -5.20
CA VAL A 258 -2.40 15.59 -4.31
C VAL A 258 -1.75 14.24 -4.07
N PHE A 259 -0.43 14.16 -4.17
CA PHE A 259 0.32 12.91 -4.02
C PHE A 259 1.65 13.12 -3.30
N SER A 260 2.11 12.13 -2.56
CA SER A 260 3.44 12.12 -1.95
C SER A 260 4.43 11.47 -2.91
N ALA A 261 5.57 12.12 -3.15
CA ALA A 261 6.62 11.55 -3.97
C ALA A 261 7.97 12.22 -3.69
N ARG A 262 9.03 11.45 -3.94
CA ARG A 262 10.42 11.91 -3.80
C ARG A 262 11.00 12.27 -5.16
N LEU A 263 11.48 13.50 -5.30
CA LEU A 263 12.16 13.99 -6.49
C LEU A 263 13.64 14.26 -6.15
N ALA A 264 14.41 13.21 -5.96
CA ALA A 264 15.78 13.28 -5.44
C ALA A 264 16.86 12.95 -6.48
N GLY A 265 16.51 12.49 -7.67
CA GLY A 265 17.44 12.16 -8.73
C GLY A 265 18.55 11.21 -8.25
N GLN A 266 19.81 11.61 -8.38
CA GLN A 266 20.95 10.77 -7.97
C GLN A 266 21.12 10.64 -6.45
N THR A 267 20.48 11.48 -5.64
CA THR A 267 20.55 11.41 -4.18
C THR A 267 19.46 10.53 -3.58
N GLU A 268 18.61 9.94 -4.40
CA GLU A 268 17.48 9.11 -3.99
C GLU A 268 17.83 8.06 -2.90
N PRO A 269 18.98 7.33 -2.97
CA PRO A 269 19.30 6.28 -2.01
C PRO A 269 19.48 6.73 -0.55
N TRP A 270 19.71 8.00 -0.32
CA TRP A 270 19.92 8.57 1.01
C TRP A 270 19.08 9.82 1.29
N SER A 271 18.15 10.13 0.41
CA SER A 271 17.19 11.22 0.59
C SER A 271 15.91 10.69 1.22
N THR A 272 15.42 11.35 2.26
CA THR A 272 14.08 11.15 2.83
C THR A 272 13.12 12.26 2.42
N ASN A 273 13.52 13.10 1.45
CA ASN A 273 12.74 14.25 1.02
C ASN A 273 11.57 13.83 0.12
N PHE A 274 10.50 13.33 0.74
CA PHE A 274 9.21 13.16 0.09
C PHE A 274 8.38 14.41 0.33
N ASP A 275 7.94 15.02 -0.74
CA ASP A 275 7.04 16.16 -0.71
C ASP A 275 5.62 15.77 -1.10
N LEU A 276 4.66 16.61 -0.69
CA LEU A 276 3.33 16.62 -1.25
C LEU A 276 3.29 17.48 -2.51
N TRP A 277 2.96 16.84 -3.61
CA TRP A 277 2.81 17.47 -4.91
C TRP A 277 1.34 17.54 -5.31
N LYS A 278 0.97 18.56 -6.06
CA LYS A 278 -0.37 18.70 -6.64
C LYS A 278 -0.26 18.78 -8.15
N THR A 279 -1.07 18.00 -8.87
CA THR A 279 -1.20 18.11 -10.33
C THR A 279 -1.88 19.44 -10.71
N ASN A 280 -1.52 20.02 -11.84
CA ASN A 280 -2.25 21.16 -12.40
C ASN A 280 -3.45 20.66 -13.21
N GLY A 281 -4.53 20.36 -12.52
CA GLY A 281 -5.68 19.67 -13.11
C GLY A 281 -5.44 18.19 -13.40
N LEU A 282 -6.20 17.61 -14.31
CA LEU A 282 -6.17 16.20 -14.70
C LEU A 282 -5.80 15.99 -16.18
N SER A 283 -5.21 16.98 -16.83
CA SER A 283 -4.85 16.93 -18.26
C SER A 283 -3.55 16.20 -18.56
N GLY A 284 -2.69 16.01 -17.54
CA GLY A 284 -1.37 15.40 -17.73
C GLY A 284 -0.41 16.33 -18.50
N ASP A 285 -0.47 17.63 -18.25
CA ASP A 285 0.34 18.66 -18.90
C ASP A 285 1.80 18.72 -18.40
N GLY A 286 2.15 17.87 -17.43
CA GLY A 286 3.50 17.79 -16.85
C GLY A 286 3.83 18.92 -15.89
N THR A 287 2.84 19.67 -15.41
CA THR A 287 3.05 20.75 -14.43
C THR A 287 2.55 20.33 -13.05
N PHE A 288 3.35 20.65 -12.03
CA PHE A 288 3.10 20.24 -10.65
C PHE A 288 3.44 21.39 -9.71
N THR A 289 2.70 21.47 -8.60
CA THR A 289 2.99 22.41 -7.52
C THR A 289 3.49 21.62 -6.31
N ASN A 290 4.69 21.94 -5.81
CA ASN A 290 5.16 21.42 -4.53
C ASN A 290 4.43 22.14 -3.40
N LEU A 291 3.67 21.41 -2.60
CA LEU A 291 2.90 21.98 -1.48
C LEU A 291 3.71 22.06 -0.20
N THR A 292 4.77 21.28 -0.07
CA THR A 292 5.58 21.18 1.16
C THR A 292 7.04 21.58 0.94
N ASP A 293 7.32 22.28 -0.14
CA ASP A 293 8.62 22.89 -0.39
C ASP A 293 9.15 23.62 0.86
N GLY A 294 10.38 23.34 1.23
CA GLY A 294 11.01 23.86 2.46
C GLY A 294 11.03 22.88 3.64
N ASN A 295 10.46 21.68 3.54
CA ASN A 295 10.72 20.58 4.44
C ASN A 295 11.54 19.50 3.72
N ASP A 296 12.85 19.42 3.97
CA ASP A 296 13.73 18.42 3.33
C ASP A 296 13.60 17.01 3.93
N ALA A 297 12.58 16.77 4.76
CA ALA A 297 12.26 15.47 5.35
C ALA A 297 10.99 14.87 4.70
N TRP A 298 10.39 13.86 5.30
CA TRP A 298 9.32 13.08 4.68
C TRP A 298 7.93 13.67 4.98
N ASP A 299 7.22 14.11 3.95
CA ASP A 299 5.82 14.52 3.99
C ASP A 299 4.94 13.52 3.23
N THR A 300 3.90 12.99 3.89
CA THR A 300 3.06 11.92 3.29
C THR A 300 1.66 11.81 3.92
N GLY A 301 0.82 10.97 3.33
CA GLY A 301 -0.50 10.64 3.83
C GLY A 301 -1.47 11.82 3.83
N PRO A 302 -1.67 12.50 2.68
CA PRO A 302 -2.55 13.66 2.61
C PRO A 302 -4.03 13.26 2.74
N VAL A 303 -4.78 13.96 3.60
CA VAL A 303 -6.23 13.78 3.78
C VAL A 303 -6.92 15.13 3.92
N PHE A 304 -7.90 15.40 3.08
CA PHE A 304 -8.70 16.63 3.17
C PHE A 304 -9.74 16.55 4.27
N SER A 305 -9.98 17.68 4.95
CA SER A 305 -11.12 17.83 5.87
C SER A 305 -12.44 17.67 5.11
N PRO A 306 -13.54 17.31 5.81
CA PRO A 306 -14.84 17.13 5.16
C PRO A 306 -15.37 18.36 4.41
N ASP A 307 -15.01 19.56 4.84
CA ASP A 307 -15.34 20.84 4.18
C ASP A 307 -14.36 21.20 3.04
N GLY A 308 -13.26 20.43 2.90
CA GLY A 308 -12.25 20.63 1.88
C GLY A 308 -11.32 21.83 2.10
N GLN A 309 -11.41 22.51 3.24
CA GLN A 309 -10.64 23.74 3.48
C GLN A 309 -9.26 23.47 4.10
N THR A 310 -9.08 22.32 4.71
CA THR A 310 -7.82 21.93 5.36
C THR A 310 -7.30 20.62 4.78
N LEU A 311 -6.00 20.58 4.49
CA LEU A 311 -5.27 19.36 4.19
C LEU A 311 -4.46 18.96 5.42
N ALA A 312 -4.74 17.81 6.01
CA ALA A 312 -3.90 17.21 7.03
C ALA A 312 -2.91 16.23 6.39
N TYR A 313 -1.70 16.18 6.90
CA TYR A 313 -0.68 15.24 6.47
C TYR A 313 0.31 14.95 7.60
N ARG A 314 1.14 13.95 7.39
CA ARG A 314 2.21 13.57 8.33
C ARG A 314 3.53 14.08 7.81
N ALA A 315 4.34 14.64 8.71
CA ALA A 315 5.64 15.23 8.38
C ALA A 315 6.72 14.79 9.35
N MET A 316 7.88 14.40 8.84
CA MET A 316 9.12 14.31 9.61
C MET A 316 9.82 15.66 9.62
N ALA A 317 10.75 15.86 10.57
CA ALA A 317 11.48 17.12 10.69
C ALA A 317 12.99 16.97 10.41
N ARG A 318 13.53 15.76 10.38
CA ARG A 318 14.97 15.50 10.28
C ARG A 318 15.32 14.87 8.92
N PRO A 319 15.89 15.64 7.99
CA PRO A 319 16.32 15.13 6.70
C PRO A 319 17.31 13.95 6.84
N GLY A 320 17.13 12.90 6.02
CA GLY A 320 18.01 11.73 5.99
C GLY A 320 17.86 10.78 7.18
N PHE A 321 16.82 10.94 8.00
CA PHE A 321 16.61 10.10 9.18
C PHE A 321 15.24 9.42 9.16
N GLU A 322 15.15 8.24 8.55
CA GLU A 322 13.90 7.49 8.35
C GLU A 322 13.19 7.04 9.65
N ALA A 323 13.89 7.03 10.79
CA ALA A 323 13.31 6.71 12.08
C ALA A 323 12.77 7.95 12.82
N ASP A 324 12.66 9.10 12.14
CA ASP A 324 12.11 10.31 12.75
C ASP A 324 10.61 10.16 13.03
N ARG A 325 10.13 11.00 13.95
CA ARG A 325 8.73 11.04 14.32
C ARG A 325 7.89 11.71 13.24
N TYR A 326 6.81 11.07 12.82
CA TYR A 326 5.78 11.74 12.05
C TYR A 326 4.94 12.66 12.94
N GLN A 327 5.04 13.96 12.70
CA GLN A 327 4.20 15.01 13.24
C GLN A 327 2.91 15.10 12.41
N ILE A 328 1.88 15.73 12.96
CA ILE A 328 0.65 16.03 12.25
C ILE A 328 0.67 17.52 11.87
N VAL A 329 0.57 17.78 10.59
CA VAL A 329 0.54 19.14 10.05
C VAL A 329 -0.80 19.40 9.37
N LEU A 330 -1.36 20.56 9.64
CA LEU A 330 -2.56 21.09 8.97
C LEU A 330 -2.15 22.22 8.05
N MET A 331 -2.58 22.14 6.80
CA MET A 331 -2.38 23.19 5.79
C MET A 331 -3.73 23.75 5.37
N ASP A 332 -3.89 25.05 5.45
CA ASP A 332 -5.01 25.77 4.85
C ASP A 332 -4.91 25.71 3.33
N VAL A 333 -5.93 25.21 2.67
CA VAL A 333 -5.89 24.89 1.23
C VAL A 333 -5.85 26.15 0.37
N GLU A 334 -6.48 27.24 0.82
CA GLU A 334 -6.53 28.50 0.07
C GLU A 334 -5.22 29.30 0.19
N THR A 335 -4.70 29.41 1.42
CA THR A 335 -3.54 30.27 1.71
C THR A 335 -2.20 29.54 1.69
N GLY A 336 -2.22 28.19 1.80
CA GLY A 336 -1.02 27.37 1.96
C GLY A 336 -0.37 27.48 3.33
N GLN A 337 -0.96 28.20 4.29
CA GLN A 337 -0.42 28.33 5.65
C GLN A 337 -0.44 26.98 6.36
N LYS A 338 0.69 26.65 6.98
CA LYS A 338 0.89 25.36 7.68
C LYS A 338 1.03 25.58 9.16
N ARG A 339 0.51 24.64 9.96
CA ARG A 339 0.73 24.58 11.39
C ARG A 339 0.83 23.13 11.87
N GLU A 340 1.81 22.83 12.69
CA GLU A 340 1.89 21.58 13.43
C GLU A 340 0.85 21.60 14.55
N ILE A 341 0.20 20.45 14.77
CA ILE A 341 -0.65 20.22 15.95
C ILE A 341 -0.09 19.07 16.78
N ALA A 342 -0.46 19.04 18.08
CA ALA A 342 0.03 18.02 19.03
C ALA A 342 1.56 17.98 19.12
N SER A 343 2.27 19.11 19.02
CA SER A 343 3.75 19.19 19.02
C SER A 343 4.39 18.58 20.26
N ASN A 344 3.70 18.59 21.40
CA ASN A 344 4.16 17.97 22.65
C ASN A 344 3.92 16.46 22.74
N TRP A 345 3.27 15.87 21.74
CA TRP A 345 3.03 14.44 21.71
C TRP A 345 4.23 13.71 21.10
N ASP A 346 4.90 12.91 21.89
CA ASP A 346 6.15 12.23 21.52
C ASP A 346 5.95 10.92 20.73
N ARG A 347 4.76 10.67 20.20
CA ARG A 347 4.46 9.51 19.37
C ARG A 347 4.41 9.89 17.89
N SER A 348 4.72 8.92 17.05
CA SER A 348 4.62 9.02 15.60
C SER A 348 3.19 8.72 15.16
N ALA A 349 2.53 9.64 14.48
CA ALA A 349 1.23 9.38 13.86
C ALA A 349 1.40 8.42 12.68
N ASP A 350 0.54 7.39 12.60
CA ASP A 350 0.64 6.37 11.54
C ASP A 350 -0.33 6.65 10.38
N THR A 351 -1.61 6.72 10.63
CA THR A 351 -2.63 7.07 9.62
C THR A 351 -3.45 8.25 10.11
N LEU A 352 -4.06 9.00 9.19
CA LEU A 352 -4.94 10.11 9.55
C LEU A 352 -6.33 9.89 8.98
N GLN A 353 -7.35 10.10 9.82
CA GLN A 353 -8.74 10.15 9.41
C GLN A 353 -9.44 11.33 10.10
N TRP A 354 -10.10 12.17 9.33
CA TRP A 354 -10.92 13.25 9.87
C TRP A 354 -12.21 12.72 10.51
N SER A 355 -12.62 13.33 11.61
CA SER A 355 -13.99 13.22 12.10
C SER A 355 -14.98 13.83 11.09
N ARG A 356 -16.21 13.37 11.11
CA ARG A 356 -17.25 13.86 10.17
C ARG A 356 -17.52 15.36 10.28
N ASP A 357 -17.32 15.94 11.46
CA ASP A 357 -17.48 17.37 11.72
C ASP A 357 -16.21 18.20 11.47
N GLY A 358 -15.09 17.56 11.08
CA GLY A 358 -13.81 18.22 10.80
C GLY A 358 -13.09 18.79 12.03
N GLN A 359 -13.52 18.48 13.27
CA GLN A 359 -12.92 19.07 14.47
C GLN A 359 -11.87 18.18 15.11
N THR A 360 -11.79 16.91 14.72
CA THR A 360 -10.90 15.92 15.29
C THR A 360 -10.21 15.13 14.18
N LEU A 361 -8.94 14.81 14.38
CA LEU A 361 -8.22 13.79 13.61
C LEU A 361 -8.11 12.53 14.47
N TYR A 362 -8.28 11.38 13.82
CA TYR A 362 -8.02 10.08 14.42
C TYR A 362 -6.76 9.49 13.80
N THR A 363 -5.93 8.85 14.63
CA THR A 363 -4.67 8.22 14.21
C THR A 363 -4.34 7.04 15.09
N THR A 364 -3.67 6.04 14.51
CA THR A 364 -2.96 5.05 15.33
C THR A 364 -1.55 5.52 15.65
N ALA A 365 -1.02 5.06 16.77
CA ALA A 365 0.37 5.29 17.14
C ALA A 365 0.87 4.21 18.10
N GLY A 366 2.18 3.90 18.00
CA GLY A 366 2.87 3.07 18.98
C GLY A 366 2.93 3.75 20.35
N ASP A 367 2.51 3.05 21.42
CA ASP A 367 2.48 3.55 22.78
C ASP A 367 2.84 2.45 23.78
N VAL A 368 4.09 2.45 24.22
CA VAL A 368 4.65 1.56 25.26
C VAL A 368 4.27 0.08 25.05
N GLY A 369 4.69 -0.48 23.90
CA GLY A 369 4.44 -1.88 23.54
C GLY A 369 3.03 -2.20 23.05
N SER A 370 2.18 -1.19 22.88
CA SER A 370 0.85 -1.26 22.23
C SER A 370 0.82 -0.35 21.03
N THR A 371 -0.08 -0.62 20.08
CA THR A 371 -0.50 0.36 19.07
C THR A 371 -1.94 0.74 19.39
N LYS A 372 -2.19 2.00 19.70
CA LYS A 372 -3.50 2.49 20.13
C LYS A 372 -4.11 3.42 19.11
N LEU A 373 -5.42 3.49 19.10
CA LEU A 373 -6.17 4.54 18.41
C LEU A 373 -6.26 5.77 19.32
N PHE A 374 -5.98 6.95 18.75
CA PHE A 374 -6.04 8.25 19.42
C PHE A 374 -6.97 9.21 18.68
N SER A 375 -7.54 10.15 19.41
CA SER A 375 -8.13 11.37 18.89
C SER A 375 -7.22 12.56 19.14
N VAL A 376 -7.17 13.48 18.19
CA VAL A 376 -6.39 14.74 18.25
C VAL A 376 -7.32 15.89 17.93
N ASP A 377 -7.60 16.76 18.90
CA ASP A 377 -8.40 17.98 18.67
C ASP A 377 -7.62 18.93 17.75
N THR A 378 -8.21 19.29 16.63
CA THR A 378 -7.50 20.06 15.59
C THR A 378 -7.26 21.53 15.97
N ARG A 379 -7.96 22.06 16.96
CA ARG A 379 -7.84 23.47 17.40
C ARG A 379 -6.72 23.66 18.44
N ASN A 380 -6.60 22.72 19.38
CA ASN A 380 -5.68 22.86 20.52
C ASN A 380 -4.61 21.75 20.61
N GLY A 381 -4.70 20.73 19.73
CA GLY A 381 -3.72 19.63 19.68
C GLY A 381 -3.80 18.66 20.85
N VAL A 382 -4.86 18.67 21.65
CA VAL A 382 -5.03 17.70 22.73
C VAL A 382 -5.21 16.30 22.17
N VAL A 383 -4.37 15.37 22.64
CA VAL A 383 -4.36 13.97 22.25
C VAL A 383 -4.99 13.12 23.34
N THR A 384 -5.94 12.27 22.97
CA THR A 384 -6.65 11.37 23.90
C THR A 384 -6.65 9.95 23.36
N PRO A 385 -6.20 8.93 24.12
CA PRO A 385 -6.27 7.54 23.71
C PRO A 385 -7.74 7.06 23.71
N ILE A 386 -8.13 6.39 22.63
CA ILE A 386 -9.47 5.79 22.48
C ILE A 386 -9.45 4.32 22.89
N THR A 387 -8.41 3.56 22.51
CA THR A 387 -8.29 2.14 22.82
C THR A 387 -7.29 1.89 23.96
N GLY A 388 -7.38 0.72 24.57
CA GLY A 388 -6.46 0.25 25.61
C GLY A 388 -5.24 -0.47 25.07
N ALA A 389 -4.76 -1.47 25.82
CA ALA A 389 -3.66 -2.33 25.39
C ALA A 389 -4.06 -3.22 24.22
N GLY A 390 -3.08 -3.59 23.38
CA GLY A 390 -3.24 -4.36 22.17
C GLY A 390 -2.59 -3.65 20.99
N HIS A 391 -2.72 -4.24 19.81
CA HIS A 391 -2.20 -3.69 18.56
C HIS A 391 -3.36 -3.41 17.60
N VAL A 392 -3.79 -2.15 17.53
CA VAL A 392 -4.78 -1.69 16.54
C VAL A 392 -4.07 -1.55 15.19
N SER A 393 -4.36 -2.43 14.25
CA SER A 393 -3.74 -2.44 12.92
C SER A 393 -4.49 -1.56 11.91
N ALA A 394 -5.78 -1.34 12.08
CA ALA A 394 -6.61 -0.49 11.23
C ALA A 394 -7.89 -0.07 11.95
N PHE A 395 -8.48 1.04 11.55
CA PHE A 395 -9.74 1.53 12.14
C PHE A 395 -10.57 2.30 11.12
N GLN A 396 -11.86 2.41 11.40
CA GLN A 396 -12.80 3.26 10.67
C GLN A 396 -13.82 3.90 11.63
N GLN A 397 -14.11 5.17 11.41
CA GLN A 397 -15.19 5.85 12.12
C GLN A 397 -16.56 5.38 11.62
N THR A 398 -17.49 5.19 12.56
CA THR A 398 -18.92 4.97 12.29
C THR A 398 -19.73 6.14 12.82
N PRO A 399 -21.05 6.24 12.55
CA PRO A 399 -21.90 7.25 13.17
C PRO A 399 -21.95 7.19 14.71
N SER A 400 -21.68 6.02 15.31
CA SER A 400 -21.83 5.77 16.74
C SER A 400 -20.54 5.39 17.47
N GLY A 401 -19.40 5.40 16.79
CA GLY A 401 -18.12 5.00 17.39
C GLY A 401 -17.09 4.58 16.35
N PHE A 402 -16.33 3.54 16.66
CA PHE A 402 -15.25 3.03 15.82
C PHE A 402 -15.36 1.53 15.63
N VAL A 403 -15.12 1.07 14.40
CA VAL A 403 -14.74 -0.31 14.11
C VAL A 403 -13.22 -0.33 13.93
N PHE A 404 -12.55 -1.28 14.54
CA PHE A 404 -11.10 -1.42 14.42
C PHE A 404 -10.69 -2.90 14.45
N ALA A 405 -9.61 -3.22 13.73
CA ALA A 405 -8.95 -4.49 13.81
C ALA A 405 -7.88 -4.42 14.90
N GLN A 406 -7.90 -5.36 15.83
CA GLN A 406 -6.93 -5.42 16.92
C GLN A 406 -6.49 -6.85 17.16
N ASP A 407 -5.21 -7.03 17.45
CA ASP A 407 -4.61 -8.27 17.94
C ASP A 407 -3.84 -8.03 19.25
N SER A 408 -3.32 -9.11 19.83
CA SER A 408 -2.45 -9.08 20.97
C SER A 408 -1.50 -10.28 20.96
N LEU A 409 -0.55 -10.33 21.91
CA LEU A 409 0.30 -11.50 22.10
C LEU A 409 -0.47 -12.77 22.54
N ARG A 410 -1.76 -12.68 22.82
CA ARG A 410 -2.61 -13.78 23.32
C ARG A 410 -3.72 -14.13 22.36
N GLU A 411 -4.07 -13.24 21.43
CA GLU A 411 -5.23 -13.35 20.56
C GLU A 411 -4.87 -12.91 19.13
N PRO A 412 -5.27 -13.66 18.11
CA PRO A 412 -5.15 -13.24 16.73
C PRO A 412 -6.01 -12.00 16.46
N GLY A 413 -5.80 -11.37 15.31
CA GLY A 413 -6.58 -10.20 14.90
C GLY A 413 -8.06 -10.51 14.75
N ASP A 414 -8.89 -9.65 15.35
CA ASP A 414 -10.35 -9.68 15.23
C ASP A 414 -10.90 -8.24 15.08
N LEU A 415 -12.19 -8.12 14.73
CA LEU A 415 -12.89 -6.85 14.66
C LEU A 415 -13.53 -6.51 15.99
N TYR A 416 -13.31 -5.29 16.42
CA TYR A 416 -13.88 -4.72 17.62
C TYR A 416 -14.72 -3.50 17.28
N PHE A 417 -15.75 -3.24 18.10
CA PHE A 417 -16.53 -2.03 18.05
C PHE A 417 -16.46 -1.29 19.39
N LYS A 418 -16.23 0.02 19.33
CA LYS A 418 -16.25 0.89 20.51
C LYS A 418 -17.13 2.11 20.23
N THR A 419 -18.09 2.37 21.09
CA THR A 419 -18.89 3.60 21.06
C THR A 419 -18.05 4.82 21.48
N TYR A 420 -18.49 5.99 21.09
CA TYR A 420 -17.91 7.28 21.53
C TYR A 420 -17.91 7.42 23.04
#